data_856a6a54ebb77e4106f9cbe1542e2768
#
_entry.id   856a6a54ebb77e4106f9cbe1542e2768
#
_cell.length_a   1.000
_cell.length_b   1.000
_cell.length_c   1.000
_cell.angle_alpha   90.00
_cell.angle_beta   90.00
_cell.angle_gamma   90.00
#
_symmetry.space_group_name_H-M   'P 1'
#
loop_
_entity.id
_entity.type
_entity.pdbx_description
1 polymer ?
#
loop_
_entity_poly.entity_id
_entity_poly.type
_entity_poly.pdbx_seq_one_letter_code
_entity_poly.pdbx_strand_id
1 'polypeptide(L)'
;MTESNRVVVVDDNEDIVSVFSDILEIGGFNVVGVGYNGKDAVSLYTKYKPDFIFLDVMMPIMNGIQALKEIKEKNPKANVIMITADNGTDVIQELERLNATAIIIKPFKIELVFETIKKYQGK
;
A
#
# COMPACT_ATOMS: atom_id res chain seq x y z
N MET A 1 -2.75 -11.69 -22.13
CA MET A 1 -3.48 -11.28 -20.94
C MET A 1 -2.57 -10.55 -19.97
N THR A 2 -3.09 -9.48 -19.39
CA THR A 2 -2.29 -8.62 -18.52
C THR A 2 -2.41 -9.07 -17.08
N GLU A 3 -1.30 -9.22 -16.40
CA GLU A 3 -1.31 -9.50 -14.97
C GLU A 3 -1.62 -8.22 -14.20
N SER A 4 -2.21 -8.35 -13.01
CA SER A 4 -2.49 -7.23 -12.11
C SER A 4 -1.21 -6.88 -11.38
N ASN A 5 -0.34 -6.11 -12.03
CA ASN A 5 1.02 -5.85 -11.52
C ASN A 5 1.41 -4.38 -11.42
N ARG A 6 0.45 -3.45 -11.60
CA ARG A 6 0.74 -2.01 -11.45
C ARG A 6 0.60 -1.63 -9.99
N VAL A 7 1.64 -1.06 -9.43
CA VAL A 7 1.66 -0.77 -7.98
C VAL A 7 2.12 0.66 -7.70
N VAL A 8 1.66 1.19 -6.58
CA VAL A 8 2.10 2.47 -6.02
C VAL A 8 2.67 2.20 -4.63
N VAL A 9 3.76 2.86 -4.29
CA VAL A 9 4.43 2.70 -2.99
C VAL A 9 4.44 4.06 -2.28
N VAL A 10 3.95 4.09 -1.03
CA VAL A 10 3.90 5.33 -0.25
C VAL A 10 4.43 5.09 1.16
N ASP A 11 5.49 5.81 1.51
CA ASP A 11 6.11 5.78 2.84
C ASP A 11 6.86 7.11 2.98
N ASP A 12 6.92 7.68 4.18
CA ASP A 12 7.57 8.98 4.35
C ASP A 12 9.10 8.90 4.33
N ASN A 13 9.66 7.70 4.36
CA ASN A 13 11.11 7.49 4.27
C ASN A 13 11.50 7.21 2.81
N GLU A 14 12.22 8.15 2.20
CA GLU A 14 12.58 8.04 0.77
C GLU A 14 13.45 6.82 0.48
N ASP A 15 14.33 6.46 1.41
CA ASP A 15 15.19 5.28 1.22
C ASP A 15 14.37 4.00 1.22
N ILE A 16 13.38 3.91 2.09
CA ILE A 16 12.48 2.75 2.13
C ILE A 16 11.69 2.65 0.83
N VAL A 17 11.16 3.78 0.35
CA VAL A 17 10.41 3.81 -0.92
C VAL A 17 11.30 3.31 -2.06
N SER A 18 12.55 3.80 -2.12
CA SER A 18 13.48 3.43 -3.19
C SER A 18 13.80 1.94 -3.17
N VAL A 19 14.17 1.41 -2.00
CA VAL A 19 14.54 -0.01 -1.87
C VAL A 19 13.33 -0.90 -2.13
N PHE A 20 12.18 -0.57 -1.56
CA PHE A 20 10.98 -1.37 -1.72
C PHE A 20 10.53 -1.39 -3.18
N SER A 21 10.60 -0.23 -3.87
CA SER A 21 10.25 -0.14 -5.27
C SER A 21 11.16 -1.00 -6.14
N ASP A 22 12.47 -0.97 -5.87
CA ASP A 22 13.43 -1.79 -6.61
C ASP A 22 13.14 -3.27 -6.44
N ILE A 23 12.84 -3.69 -5.22
CA ILE A 23 12.52 -5.09 -4.92
C ILE A 23 11.26 -5.52 -5.67
N LEU A 24 10.23 -4.68 -5.69
CA LEU A 24 9.00 -5.00 -6.41
C LEU A 24 9.25 -5.12 -7.91
N GLU A 25 10.08 -4.23 -8.48
CA GLU A 25 10.38 -4.30 -9.90
C GLU A 25 11.18 -5.53 -10.27
N ILE A 26 12.12 -5.92 -9.41
CA ILE A 26 12.86 -7.18 -9.60
C ILE A 26 11.89 -8.37 -9.62
N GLY A 27 10.83 -8.30 -8.80
CA GLY A 27 9.81 -9.34 -8.72
C GLY A 27 8.79 -9.32 -9.86
N GLY A 28 8.92 -8.41 -10.82
CA GLY A 28 8.05 -8.36 -11.99
C GLY A 28 6.88 -7.38 -11.88
N PHE A 29 6.87 -6.55 -10.84
CA PHE A 29 5.80 -5.56 -10.66
C PHE A 29 6.22 -4.23 -11.28
N ASN A 30 5.24 -3.48 -11.75
CA ASN A 30 5.46 -2.19 -12.37
C ASN A 30 5.09 -1.09 -11.37
N VAL A 31 6.10 -0.43 -10.80
CA VAL A 31 5.88 0.68 -9.86
C VAL A 31 5.55 1.92 -10.68
N VAL A 32 4.28 2.28 -10.74
CA VAL A 32 3.81 3.39 -11.57
C VAL A 32 3.88 4.74 -10.86
N GLY A 33 4.07 4.73 -9.54
CA GLY A 33 4.21 5.97 -8.79
C GLY A 33 4.70 5.71 -7.38
N VAL A 34 5.34 6.73 -6.81
CA VAL A 34 5.79 6.69 -5.41
C VAL A 34 5.38 7.98 -4.74
N GLY A 35 5.11 7.91 -3.44
CA GLY A 35 4.71 9.07 -2.66
C GLY A 35 5.25 8.99 -1.25
N TYR A 36 5.09 10.08 -0.50
CA TYR A 36 5.77 10.23 0.78
C TYR A 36 4.83 10.68 1.91
N ASN A 37 3.54 10.77 1.62
CA ASN A 37 2.52 11.10 2.63
C ASN A 37 1.16 10.62 2.13
N GLY A 38 0.15 10.73 2.99
CA GLY A 38 -1.19 10.25 2.65
C GLY A 38 -1.86 11.04 1.54
N LYS A 39 -1.55 12.33 1.44
CA LYS A 39 -2.10 13.16 0.37
C LYS A 39 -1.57 12.69 -0.99
N ASP A 40 -0.26 12.39 -1.05
CA ASP A 40 0.33 11.79 -2.25
C ASP A 40 -0.36 10.48 -2.60
N ALA A 41 -0.65 9.65 -1.59
CA ALA A 41 -1.28 8.35 -1.81
C ALA A 41 -2.63 8.50 -2.51
N VAL A 42 -3.46 9.41 -2.03
CA VAL A 42 -4.79 9.64 -2.62
C VAL A 42 -4.65 10.16 -4.04
N SER A 43 -3.76 11.12 -4.27
CA SER A 43 -3.52 11.69 -5.61
C SER A 43 -3.02 10.64 -6.58
N LEU A 44 -2.06 9.81 -6.16
CA LEU A 44 -1.50 8.76 -7.00
C LEU A 44 -2.51 7.69 -7.31
N TYR A 45 -3.33 7.31 -6.32
CA TYR A 45 -4.37 6.33 -6.57
C TYR A 45 -5.37 6.86 -7.60
N THR A 46 -5.77 8.11 -7.46
CA THR A 46 -6.74 8.73 -8.38
C THR A 46 -6.19 8.80 -9.80
N LYS A 47 -4.90 9.14 -9.92
CA LYS A 47 -4.26 9.31 -11.22
C LYS A 47 -3.99 8.00 -11.92
N TYR A 48 -3.44 7.03 -11.22
CA TYR A 48 -2.93 5.79 -11.83
C TYR A 48 -3.85 4.60 -11.67
N LYS A 49 -4.74 4.61 -10.69
CA LYS A 49 -5.63 3.50 -10.38
C LYS A 49 -4.87 2.18 -10.38
N PRO A 50 -3.85 2.06 -9.52
CA PRO A 50 -2.99 0.88 -9.53
C PRO A 50 -3.76 -0.36 -9.09
N ASP A 51 -3.21 -1.52 -9.42
CA ASP A 51 -3.77 -2.79 -8.96
C ASP A 51 -3.57 -2.98 -7.46
N PHE A 52 -2.46 -2.43 -6.93
CA PHE A 52 -2.16 -2.46 -5.49
C PHE A 52 -1.51 -1.14 -5.10
N ILE A 53 -1.84 -0.64 -3.90
CA ILE A 53 -1.09 0.46 -3.30
C ILE A 53 -0.58 0.01 -1.94
N PHE A 54 0.74 0.17 -1.72
CA PHE A 54 1.39 -0.11 -0.44
C PHE A 54 1.48 1.20 0.33
N LEU A 55 0.97 1.22 1.55
CA LEU A 55 0.73 2.47 2.25
C LEU A 55 1.14 2.33 3.72
N ASP A 56 2.13 3.10 4.13
CA ASP A 56 2.53 3.16 5.53
C ASP A 56 1.48 3.92 6.35
N VAL A 57 1.34 3.56 7.62
CA VAL A 57 0.37 4.20 8.51
C VAL A 57 0.88 5.55 9.02
N MET A 58 2.13 5.59 9.52
CA MET A 58 2.67 6.78 10.18
C MET A 58 3.38 7.68 9.18
N MET A 59 2.72 8.74 8.76
CA MET A 59 3.27 9.69 7.81
C MET A 59 2.80 11.11 8.17
N PRO A 60 3.59 12.14 7.83
CA PRO A 60 3.17 13.52 8.03
C PRO A 60 2.09 13.95 7.05
N ILE A 61 1.53 15.11 7.25
CA ILE A 61 0.52 15.78 6.43
C ILE A 61 -0.81 15.04 6.49
N MET A 62 -0.86 13.83 5.95
CA MET A 62 -2.03 12.96 6.07
C MET A 62 -1.49 11.55 6.32
N ASN A 63 -1.91 10.90 7.40
CA ASN A 63 -1.45 9.55 7.70
C ASN A 63 -2.13 8.51 6.82
N GLY A 64 -1.63 7.27 6.89
CA GLY A 64 -2.12 6.20 6.04
C GLY A 64 -3.55 5.78 6.34
N ILE A 65 -4.02 5.96 7.57
CA ILE A 65 -5.41 5.61 7.92
C ILE A 65 -6.39 6.52 7.18
N GLN A 66 -6.11 7.83 7.19
CA GLN A 66 -6.94 8.79 6.48
C GLN A 66 -6.89 8.54 4.97
N ALA A 67 -5.70 8.24 4.44
CA ALA A 67 -5.55 7.94 3.02
C ALA A 67 -6.33 6.68 2.63
N LEU A 68 -6.26 5.64 3.46
CA LEU A 68 -7.03 4.41 3.23
C LEU A 68 -8.52 4.72 3.14
N LYS A 69 -9.02 5.52 4.07
CA LYS A 69 -10.43 5.89 4.10
C LYS A 69 -10.82 6.59 2.80
N GLU A 70 -10.03 7.58 2.38
CA GLU A 70 -10.36 8.36 1.18
C GLU A 70 -10.26 7.53 -0.10
N ILE A 71 -9.27 6.64 -0.17
CA ILE A 71 -9.13 5.76 -1.34
C ILE A 71 -10.33 4.81 -1.42
N LYS A 72 -10.74 4.23 -0.30
CA LYS A 72 -11.88 3.31 -0.29
C LYS A 72 -13.20 4.02 -0.57
N GLU A 73 -13.31 5.29 -0.21
CA GLU A 73 -14.48 6.08 -0.58
C GLU A 73 -14.57 6.28 -2.09
N LYS A 74 -13.43 6.47 -2.75
CA LYS A 74 -13.37 6.61 -4.21
C LYS A 74 -13.61 5.28 -4.91
N ASN A 75 -13.05 4.20 -4.36
CA ASN A 75 -13.19 2.87 -4.94
C ASN A 75 -13.17 1.83 -3.83
N PRO A 76 -14.36 1.33 -3.42
CA PRO A 76 -14.43 0.33 -2.35
C PRO A 76 -13.68 -0.97 -2.66
N LYS A 77 -13.37 -1.23 -3.94
CA LYS A 77 -12.66 -2.44 -4.36
C LYS A 77 -11.15 -2.23 -4.47
N ALA A 78 -10.66 -1.05 -4.10
CA ALA A 78 -9.23 -0.77 -4.16
C ALA A 78 -8.45 -1.75 -3.29
N ASN A 79 -7.34 -2.26 -3.82
CA ASN A 79 -6.46 -3.14 -3.07
C ASN A 79 -5.41 -2.29 -2.35
N VAL A 80 -5.67 -2.00 -1.08
CA VAL A 80 -4.78 -1.20 -0.25
C VAL A 80 -4.10 -2.13 0.76
N ILE A 81 -2.77 -2.23 0.65
CA ILE A 81 -1.98 -3.05 1.55
C ILE A 81 -1.30 -2.10 2.53
N MET A 82 -1.72 -2.17 3.78
CA MET A 82 -1.19 -1.31 4.83
C MET A 82 0.08 -1.91 5.41
N ILE A 83 1.09 -1.08 5.64
CA ILE A 83 2.34 -1.51 6.24
C ILE A 83 2.55 -0.67 7.49
N THR A 84 2.73 -1.31 8.64
CA THR A 84 2.82 -0.58 9.91
C THR A 84 3.80 -1.22 10.87
N ALA A 85 4.52 -0.38 11.61
CA ALA A 85 5.33 -0.83 12.74
C ALA A 85 4.46 -1.00 14.00
N ASP A 86 3.27 -0.44 14.00
CA ASP A 86 2.36 -0.49 15.15
C ASP A 86 1.43 -1.69 15.00
N ASN A 87 1.63 -2.71 15.83
CA ASN A 87 0.77 -3.88 15.86
C ASN A 87 -0.24 -3.83 17.01
N GLY A 88 -0.48 -2.63 17.54
CA GLY A 88 -1.48 -2.44 18.60
C GLY A 88 -2.88 -2.76 18.11
N THR A 89 -3.69 -3.27 19.01
CA THR A 89 -5.04 -3.70 18.70
C THR A 89 -5.88 -2.59 18.09
N ASP A 90 -5.74 -1.36 18.60
CA ASP A 90 -6.53 -0.23 18.13
C ASP A 90 -6.25 0.12 16.67
N VAL A 91 -4.97 0.14 16.29
CA VAL A 91 -4.58 0.43 14.91
C VAL A 91 -5.08 -0.66 13.98
N ILE A 92 -4.84 -1.93 14.34
CA ILE A 92 -5.24 -3.06 13.50
C ILE A 92 -6.76 -3.08 13.32
N GLN A 93 -7.51 -2.86 14.38
CA GLN A 93 -8.98 -2.84 14.29
C GLN A 93 -9.47 -1.72 13.38
N GLU A 94 -8.85 -0.55 13.45
CA GLU A 94 -9.23 0.57 12.59
C GLU A 94 -8.96 0.26 11.12
N LEU A 95 -7.79 -0.33 10.82
CA LEU A 95 -7.47 -0.71 9.45
C LEU A 95 -8.44 -1.76 8.91
N GLU A 96 -8.82 -2.72 9.75
CA GLU A 96 -9.80 -3.74 9.38
C GLU A 96 -11.18 -3.14 9.16
N ARG A 97 -11.58 -2.22 10.04
CA ARG A 97 -12.86 -1.54 9.93
C ARG A 97 -12.97 -0.75 8.63
N LEU A 98 -11.85 -0.20 8.16
CA LEU A 98 -11.79 0.55 6.91
C LEU A 98 -11.55 -0.34 5.70
N ASN A 99 -11.57 -1.66 5.88
CA ASN A 99 -11.47 -2.65 4.81
C ASN A 99 -10.13 -2.64 4.08
N ALA A 100 -9.02 -2.45 4.83
CA ALA A 100 -7.70 -2.66 4.25
C ALA A 100 -7.65 -4.07 3.65
N THR A 101 -7.08 -4.19 2.46
CA THR A 101 -7.00 -5.48 1.78
C THR A 101 -6.11 -6.44 2.54
N ALA A 102 -4.99 -5.94 3.05
CA ALA A 102 -4.06 -6.72 3.86
C ALA A 102 -3.28 -5.78 4.76
N ILE A 103 -2.74 -6.33 5.84
CA ILE A 103 -1.93 -5.58 6.81
C ILE A 103 -0.63 -6.35 7.00
N ILE A 104 0.49 -5.67 6.77
CA ILE A 104 1.82 -6.24 6.95
C ILE A 104 2.50 -5.49 8.08
N ILE A 105 2.96 -6.22 9.10
CA ILE A 105 3.60 -5.64 10.28
C ILE A 105 5.12 -5.62 10.08
N LYS A 106 5.72 -4.46 10.32
CA LYS A 106 7.19 -4.32 10.28
C LYS A 106 7.80 -4.89 11.56
N PRO A 107 8.98 -5.51 11.50
CA PRO A 107 9.73 -5.86 10.30
C PRO A 107 9.13 -7.10 9.63
N PHE A 108 9.27 -7.19 8.32
CA PHE A 108 8.70 -8.31 7.56
C PHE A 108 9.73 -8.84 6.58
N LYS A 109 9.54 -10.09 6.15
CA LYS A 109 10.33 -10.68 5.07
C LYS A 109 9.70 -10.30 3.74
N ILE A 110 10.52 -10.08 2.72
CA ILE A 110 10.02 -9.68 1.42
C ILE A 110 9.11 -10.76 0.79
N GLU A 111 9.34 -12.01 1.13
CA GLU A 111 8.49 -13.11 0.69
C GLU A 111 7.02 -12.90 1.08
N LEU A 112 6.79 -12.33 2.27
CA LEU A 112 5.43 -12.06 2.72
C LEU A 112 4.74 -11.05 1.81
N VAL A 113 5.48 -10.06 1.32
CA VAL A 113 4.93 -9.05 0.40
C VAL A 113 4.48 -9.73 -0.89
N PHE A 114 5.34 -10.55 -1.49
CA PHE A 114 5.01 -11.24 -2.73
C PHE A 114 3.86 -12.23 -2.56
N GLU A 115 3.84 -12.95 -1.45
CA GLU A 115 2.73 -13.87 -1.14
C GLU A 115 1.42 -13.13 -1.00
N THR A 116 1.45 -11.95 -0.36
CA THR A 116 0.26 -11.14 -0.16
C THR A 116 -0.29 -10.65 -1.50
N ILE A 117 0.58 -10.14 -2.37
CA ILE A 117 0.16 -9.67 -3.70
C ILE A 117 -0.45 -10.84 -4.47
N LYS A 118 0.23 -11.97 -4.48
CA LYS A 118 -0.20 -13.16 -5.23
C LYS A 118 -1.59 -13.62 -4.78
N LYS A 119 -1.86 -13.55 -3.48
CA LYS A 119 -3.14 -13.96 -2.92
C LYS A 119 -4.30 -13.15 -3.48
N TYR A 120 -4.09 -11.86 -3.73
CA TYR A 120 -5.14 -10.96 -4.19
C TYR A 120 -5.08 -10.64 -5.67
N GLN A 121 -4.04 -11.09 -6.37
CA GLN A 121 -3.87 -10.85 -7.79
C GLN A 121 -4.97 -11.57 -8.58
N GLY A 122 -5.56 -10.88 -9.54
CA GLY A 122 -6.60 -11.48 -10.38
C GLY A 122 -7.99 -11.51 -9.77
N LYS A 123 -8.17 -10.88 -8.63
CA LYS A 123 -9.48 -10.84 -7.97
C LYS A 123 -10.21 -9.53 -8.16
#